data_1a1dd1493035b334c3aafe024586ad27
#
_entry.id   1a1dd1493035b334c3aafe024586ad27
#
_cell.length_a   1.000
_cell.length_b   1.000
_cell.length_c   1.000
_cell.angle_alpha   90.00
_cell.angle_beta   90.00
_cell.angle_gamma   90.00
#
_symmetry.space_group_name_H-M   'P 1'
#
loop_
_entity.id
_entity.type
_entity.pdbx_description
1 polymer ?
#
loop_
_entity_poly.entity_id
_entity_poly.type
_entity_poly.pdbx_seq_one_letter_code
_entity_poly.pdbx_strand_id
1 'polypeptide(L)'
;VQNRVGPENYGLYFSLLNLSVLFNTLLDLGINNFTTKNLAQDPEKIKKYFGKVFSFRLVLFTFYSIFTFGLALFLGYSGRPLYLLSFLILNQFLVLSIAYLRSHFAGFHFFKTDAFISILDRFLLIIVGGIWLFSSFKPSVIKIEVFIWIQTFCYATTLLIGLIILLKHLERPYLQWDLVFGIGLIKKSWPYALLIVLMLLYTRIDGVMLERIHPNGAYEAGVYAQGFRLLDALFMFGMIFAGLLFPIFSRQLKISLTLVLELVKASANLLLGGAIIIIFVTVFNAALILGWIYNDIQNAIGPFQFLMLGFFPIGMNFIFGTLLTANGNLRVLNSISAIGILANITINLILIPEYGALGAAIATFATQGVTAIAQFFYCVYKFEIPKKATGIIKLGGLTAGLFIVSSIFENSANLMLMQIVAGCILLFGLSLIDLQAIKKLILSSDKIK
;
A
#
# COMPACT_ATOMS: atom_id res chain seq x y z
N VAL A 1 4.15 14.99 -13.16
CA VAL A 1 3.28 14.54 -14.26
C VAL A 1 1.97 15.28 -14.21
N GLN A 2 1.17 15.18 -13.14
CA GLN A 2 -0.18 15.77 -13.06
C GLN A 2 -0.21 17.26 -13.43
N ASN A 3 0.71 18.08 -12.90
CA ASN A 3 0.83 19.51 -13.23
C ASN A 3 1.05 19.81 -14.72
N ARG A 4 1.43 18.80 -15.51
CA ARG A 4 1.71 18.94 -16.94
C ARG A 4 0.61 18.38 -17.83
N VAL A 5 -0.02 17.27 -17.45
CA VAL A 5 -1.06 16.64 -18.24
C VAL A 5 -2.47 17.11 -17.86
N GLY A 6 -2.59 17.83 -16.75
CA GLY A 6 -3.85 18.29 -16.16
C GLY A 6 -4.53 17.24 -15.26
N PRO A 7 -5.45 17.69 -14.39
CA PRO A 7 -6.14 16.79 -13.44
C PRO A 7 -7.01 15.74 -14.12
N GLU A 8 -7.72 16.07 -15.20
CA GLU A 8 -8.60 15.13 -15.92
C GLU A 8 -7.84 13.94 -16.53
N ASN A 9 -6.76 14.21 -17.29
CA ASN A 9 -5.97 13.14 -17.90
C ASN A 9 -5.27 12.29 -16.83
N TYR A 10 -4.80 12.93 -15.74
CA TYR A 10 -4.18 12.22 -14.66
C TYR A 10 -5.20 11.42 -13.84
N GLY A 11 -6.40 11.94 -13.64
CA GLY A 11 -7.48 11.25 -12.94
C GLY A 11 -7.97 10.02 -13.69
N LEU A 12 -8.13 10.10 -15.02
CA LEU A 12 -8.40 8.93 -15.84
C LEU A 12 -7.30 7.85 -15.68
N TYR A 13 -6.03 8.27 -15.79
CA TYR A 13 -4.90 7.37 -15.55
C TYR A 13 -4.96 6.75 -14.14
N PHE A 14 -5.24 7.55 -13.11
CA PHE A 14 -5.32 7.10 -11.73
C PHE A 14 -6.44 6.09 -11.50
N SER A 15 -7.62 6.34 -12.07
CA SER A 15 -8.76 5.41 -12.03
C SER A 15 -8.42 4.08 -12.70
N LEU A 16 -7.89 4.10 -13.93
CA LEU A 16 -7.50 2.90 -14.66
C LEU A 16 -6.35 2.14 -13.99
N LEU A 17 -5.40 2.87 -13.39
CA LEU A 17 -4.33 2.27 -12.59
C LEU A 17 -4.92 1.53 -11.38
N ASN A 18 -5.83 2.16 -10.63
CA ASN A 18 -6.49 1.51 -9.51
C ASN A 18 -7.28 0.27 -9.96
N LEU A 19 -8.02 0.35 -11.07
CA LEU A 19 -8.72 -0.80 -11.64
C LEU A 19 -7.76 -1.95 -11.97
N SER A 20 -6.59 -1.66 -12.54
CA SER A 20 -5.58 -2.68 -12.83
C SER A 20 -4.96 -3.27 -11.55
N VAL A 21 -4.81 -2.47 -10.49
CA VAL A 21 -4.24 -2.93 -9.20
C VAL A 21 -5.23 -3.77 -8.39
N LEU A 22 -6.54 -3.54 -8.49
CA LEU A 22 -7.56 -4.25 -7.71
C LEU A 22 -7.41 -5.77 -7.77
N PHE A 23 -7.07 -6.31 -8.91
CA PHE A 23 -6.97 -7.75 -9.13
C PHE A 23 -5.55 -8.24 -9.40
N ASN A 24 -4.52 -7.41 -9.25
CA ASN A 24 -3.15 -7.80 -9.53
C ASN A 24 -2.66 -8.95 -8.62
N THR A 25 -3.27 -9.13 -7.44
CA THR A 25 -3.01 -10.27 -6.56
C THR A 25 -3.26 -11.61 -7.26
N LEU A 26 -4.15 -11.65 -8.27
CA LEU A 26 -4.38 -12.85 -9.10
C LEU A 26 -3.12 -13.27 -9.87
N LEU A 27 -2.18 -12.36 -10.12
CA LEU A 27 -0.93 -12.63 -10.81
C LEU A 27 0.14 -13.28 -9.91
N ASP A 28 0.02 -13.13 -8.60
CA ASP A 28 1.03 -13.66 -7.66
C ASP A 28 0.51 -14.81 -6.80
N LEU A 29 -0.67 -14.70 -6.22
CA LEU A 29 -1.29 -15.71 -5.36
C LEU A 29 -0.32 -16.36 -4.34
N GLY A 30 0.69 -15.60 -3.86
CA GLY A 30 1.71 -16.09 -2.92
C GLY A 30 2.87 -16.85 -3.55
N ILE A 31 3.00 -16.83 -4.88
CA ILE A 31 4.07 -17.49 -5.65
C ILE A 31 5.45 -17.00 -5.21
N ASN A 32 5.60 -15.68 -5.00
CA ASN A 32 6.87 -15.09 -4.60
C ASN A 32 7.35 -15.62 -3.25
N ASN A 33 6.46 -15.70 -2.25
CA ASN A 33 6.77 -16.25 -0.93
C ASN A 33 7.11 -17.74 -0.99
N PHE A 34 6.35 -18.53 -1.78
CA PHE A 34 6.63 -19.92 -2.03
C PHE A 34 8.02 -20.11 -2.65
N THR A 35 8.35 -19.30 -3.66
CA THR A 35 9.63 -19.36 -4.38
C THR A 35 10.80 -19.05 -3.43
N THR A 36 10.77 -17.93 -2.72
CA THR A 36 11.82 -17.54 -1.77
C THR A 36 12.06 -18.62 -0.72
N LYS A 37 10.99 -19.15 -0.11
CA LYS A 37 11.08 -20.19 0.92
C LYS A 37 11.70 -21.48 0.39
N ASN A 38 11.24 -21.96 -0.76
CA ASN A 38 11.72 -23.25 -1.30
C ASN A 38 13.15 -23.17 -1.80
N LEU A 39 13.56 -22.03 -2.39
CA LEU A 39 14.93 -21.84 -2.86
C LEU A 39 15.91 -21.63 -1.72
N ALA A 40 15.53 -20.97 -0.65
CA ALA A 40 16.36 -20.84 0.55
C ALA A 40 16.61 -22.20 1.24
N GLN A 41 15.68 -23.14 1.11
CA GLN A 41 15.81 -24.51 1.66
C GLN A 41 16.59 -25.45 0.73
N ASP A 42 16.46 -25.28 -0.59
CA ASP A 42 17.05 -26.16 -1.58
C ASP A 42 17.23 -25.39 -2.91
N PRO A 43 18.42 -24.80 -3.13
CA PRO A 43 18.70 -24.01 -4.33
C PRO A 43 18.61 -24.78 -5.64
N GLU A 44 18.82 -26.11 -5.65
CA GLU A 44 18.75 -26.91 -6.88
C GLU A 44 17.31 -27.04 -7.41
N LYS A 45 16.32 -26.86 -6.56
CA LYS A 45 14.91 -26.87 -6.97
C LYS A 45 14.57 -25.79 -7.97
N ILE A 46 15.37 -24.74 -8.11
CA ILE A 46 15.13 -23.69 -9.08
C ILE A 46 15.05 -24.23 -10.51
N LYS A 47 15.95 -25.16 -10.87
CA LYS A 47 15.99 -25.78 -12.20
C LYS A 47 14.66 -26.44 -12.55
N LYS A 48 14.00 -27.04 -11.53
CA LYS A 48 12.73 -27.75 -11.66
C LYS A 48 11.48 -26.86 -11.63
N TYR A 49 11.52 -25.80 -10.81
CA TYR A 49 10.31 -25.01 -10.56
C TYR A 49 10.22 -23.74 -11.40
N PHE A 50 11.33 -23.16 -11.85
CA PHE A 50 11.34 -21.89 -12.58
C PHE A 50 10.40 -21.93 -13.78
N GLY A 51 10.58 -22.88 -14.68
CA GLY A 51 9.77 -23.00 -15.90
C GLY A 51 8.29 -23.30 -15.61
N LYS A 52 8.00 -24.16 -14.61
CA LYS A 52 6.62 -24.48 -14.21
C LYS A 52 5.89 -23.27 -13.63
N VAL A 53 6.56 -22.55 -12.74
CA VAL A 53 5.99 -21.34 -12.12
C VAL A 53 5.82 -20.24 -13.14
N PHE A 54 6.81 -20.01 -14.02
CA PHE A 54 6.72 -18.97 -15.04
C PHE A 54 5.60 -19.27 -16.05
N SER A 55 5.47 -20.51 -16.53
CA SER A 55 4.36 -20.92 -17.40
C SER A 55 3.01 -20.70 -16.73
N PHE A 56 2.89 -21.07 -15.44
CA PHE A 56 1.67 -20.86 -14.68
C PHE A 56 1.33 -19.35 -14.53
N ARG A 57 2.32 -18.48 -14.34
CA ARG A 57 2.11 -17.03 -14.31
C ARG A 57 1.57 -16.47 -15.63
N LEU A 58 1.95 -17.03 -16.77
CA LEU A 58 1.35 -16.64 -18.06
C LEU A 58 -0.14 -16.99 -18.13
N VAL A 59 -0.54 -18.13 -17.59
CA VAL A 59 -1.97 -18.49 -17.47
C VAL A 59 -2.71 -17.51 -16.55
N LEU A 60 -2.12 -17.20 -15.40
CA LEU A 60 -2.71 -16.22 -14.48
C LEU A 60 -2.80 -14.82 -15.12
N PHE A 61 -1.81 -14.42 -15.90
CA PHE A 61 -1.83 -13.16 -16.64
C PHE A 61 -2.95 -13.10 -17.67
N THR A 62 -3.16 -14.17 -18.42
CA THR A 62 -4.26 -14.25 -19.39
C THR A 62 -5.61 -14.14 -18.68
N PHE A 63 -5.79 -14.89 -17.59
CA PHE A 63 -7.03 -14.83 -16.79
C PHE A 63 -7.26 -13.43 -16.19
N TYR A 64 -6.23 -12.85 -15.56
CA TYR A 64 -6.27 -11.51 -15.01
C TYR A 64 -6.61 -10.46 -16.08
N SER A 65 -6.00 -10.57 -17.27
CA SER A 65 -6.24 -9.64 -18.37
C SER A 65 -7.69 -9.71 -18.86
N ILE A 66 -8.20 -10.92 -19.12
CA ILE A 66 -9.59 -11.14 -19.56
C ILE A 66 -10.56 -10.60 -18.50
N PHE A 67 -10.31 -10.90 -17.23
CA PHE A 67 -11.18 -10.47 -16.13
C PHE A 67 -11.19 -8.94 -15.99
N THR A 68 -10.00 -8.30 -16.01
CA THR A 68 -9.89 -6.84 -15.85
C THR A 68 -10.46 -6.09 -17.04
N PHE A 69 -10.24 -6.57 -18.29
CA PHE A 69 -10.87 -6.01 -19.49
C PHE A 69 -12.39 -6.22 -19.48
N GLY A 70 -12.87 -7.41 -19.12
CA GLY A 70 -14.30 -7.70 -19.02
C GLY A 70 -14.98 -6.77 -18.02
N LEU A 71 -14.37 -6.56 -16.86
CA LEU A 71 -14.88 -5.60 -15.86
C LEU A 71 -14.86 -4.16 -16.39
N ALA A 72 -13.80 -3.75 -17.09
CA ALA A 72 -13.74 -2.42 -17.68
C ALA A 72 -14.85 -2.19 -18.73
N LEU A 73 -15.12 -3.18 -19.58
CA LEU A 73 -16.24 -3.12 -20.55
C LEU A 73 -17.58 -3.05 -19.82
N PHE A 74 -17.77 -3.84 -18.76
CA PHE A 74 -18.97 -3.81 -17.92
C PHE A 74 -19.19 -2.45 -17.28
N LEU A 75 -18.11 -1.78 -16.84
CA LEU A 75 -18.13 -0.42 -16.31
C LEU A 75 -18.32 0.66 -17.39
N GLY A 76 -18.46 0.28 -18.66
CA GLY A 76 -18.72 1.20 -19.77
C GLY A 76 -17.46 1.91 -20.32
N TYR A 77 -16.25 1.41 -20.02
CA TYR A 77 -15.04 1.94 -20.66
C TYR A 77 -14.98 1.53 -22.15
N SER A 78 -14.58 2.47 -23.01
CA SER A 78 -14.43 2.24 -24.46
C SER A 78 -13.31 3.10 -25.04
N GLY A 79 -12.79 2.74 -26.20
CA GLY A 79 -11.81 3.52 -26.94
C GLY A 79 -10.50 3.79 -26.16
N ARG A 80 -10.16 5.08 -25.98
CA ARG A 80 -8.91 5.54 -25.33
C ARG A 80 -8.69 4.95 -23.93
N PRO A 81 -9.64 4.91 -23.00
CA PRO A 81 -9.48 4.26 -21.70
C PRO A 81 -9.05 2.79 -21.80
N LEU A 82 -9.64 1.99 -22.68
CA LEU A 82 -9.24 0.59 -22.86
C LEU A 82 -7.82 0.44 -23.41
N TYR A 83 -7.43 1.33 -24.33
CA TYR A 83 -6.05 1.40 -24.81
C TYR A 83 -5.06 1.69 -23.67
N LEU A 84 -5.33 2.68 -22.81
CA LEU A 84 -4.49 2.96 -21.64
C LEU A 84 -4.45 1.78 -20.67
N LEU A 85 -5.59 1.16 -20.42
CA LEU A 85 -5.72 0.02 -19.54
C LEU A 85 -4.88 -1.18 -20.02
N SER A 86 -4.75 -1.41 -21.33
CA SER A 86 -3.95 -2.50 -21.87
C SER A 86 -2.48 -2.40 -21.43
N PHE A 87 -1.89 -1.21 -21.48
CA PHE A 87 -0.54 -0.98 -20.98
C PHE A 87 -0.44 -1.07 -19.46
N LEU A 88 -1.47 -0.61 -18.72
CA LEU A 88 -1.48 -0.71 -17.27
C LEU A 88 -1.58 -2.16 -16.80
N ILE A 89 -2.37 -3.01 -17.47
CA ILE A 89 -2.43 -4.45 -17.25
C ILE A 89 -1.06 -5.09 -17.50
N LEU A 90 -0.41 -4.74 -18.63
CA LEU A 90 0.94 -5.19 -18.93
C LEU A 90 1.94 -4.72 -17.85
N ASN A 91 1.84 -3.49 -17.40
CA ASN A 91 2.69 -2.95 -16.33
C ASN A 91 2.53 -3.72 -15.02
N GLN A 92 1.31 -4.13 -14.63
CA GLN A 92 1.13 -4.99 -13.45
C GLN A 92 1.85 -6.33 -13.61
N PHE A 93 1.75 -6.94 -14.78
CA PHE A 93 2.48 -8.19 -15.07
C PHE A 93 4.00 -8.02 -15.01
N LEU A 94 4.53 -6.94 -15.58
CA LEU A 94 5.96 -6.63 -15.54
C LEU A 94 6.46 -6.42 -14.10
N VAL A 95 5.76 -5.59 -13.32
CA VAL A 95 6.10 -5.30 -11.90
C VAL A 95 6.10 -6.58 -11.06
N LEU A 96 5.08 -7.41 -11.18
CA LEU A 96 5.01 -8.67 -10.44
C LEU A 96 6.00 -9.72 -10.97
N SER A 97 6.39 -9.65 -12.25
CA SER A 97 7.47 -10.48 -12.79
C SER A 97 8.84 -10.04 -12.27
N ILE A 98 9.08 -8.74 -12.09
CA ILE A 98 10.28 -8.23 -11.39
C ILE A 98 10.29 -8.73 -9.95
N ALA A 99 9.17 -8.67 -9.22
CA ALA A 99 9.06 -9.20 -7.86
C ALA A 99 9.36 -10.71 -7.80
N TYR A 100 8.91 -11.46 -8.81
CA TYR A 100 9.23 -12.88 -8.94
C TYR A 100 10.73 -13.15 -9.14
N LEU A 101 11.42 -12.38 -10.00
CA LEU A 101 12.88 -12.48 -10.14
C LEU A 101 13.59 -12.16 -8.82
N ARG A 102 13.14 -11.13 -8.12
CA ARG A 102 13.67 -10.75 -6.82
C ARG A 102 13.51 -11.86 -5.78
N SER A 103 12.40 -12.61 -5.81
CA SER A 103 12.21 -13.77 -4.93
C SER A 103 13.27 -14.86 -5.14
N HIS A 104 13.81 -15.00 -6.36
CA HIS A 104 14.92 -15.90 -6.65
C HIS A 104 16.23 -15.36 -6.09
N PHE A 105 16.53 -14.08 -6.31
CA PHE A 105 17.74 -13.47 -5.75
C PHE A 105 17.76 -13.53 -4.23
N ALA A 106 16.63 -13.27 -3.58
CA ALA A 106 16.49 -13.44 -2.14
C ALA A 106 16.68 -14.90 -1.70
N GLY A 107 16.11 -15.86 -2.43
CA GLY A 107 16.26 -17.30 -2.17
C GLY A 107 17.70 -17.80 -2.32
N PHE A 108 18.49 -17.21 -3.22
CA PHE A 108 19.92 -17.48 -3.38
C PHE A 108 20.82 -16.65 -2.47
N HIS A 109 20.25 -15.82 -1.59
CA HIS A 109 21.00 -14.87 -0.76
C HIS A 109 21.80 -13.82 -1.54
N PHE A 110 21.41 -13.52 -2.79
CA PHE A 110 22.03 -12.47 -3.64
C PHE A 110 21.44 -11.10 -3.28
N PHE A 111 21.56 -10.70 -2.02
CA PHE A 111 20.93 -9.48 -1.50
C PHE A 111 21.34 -8.18 -2.20
N LYS A 112 22.61 -8.11 -2.69
CA LYS A 112 23.09 -6.94 -3.46
C LYS A 112 22.36 -6.82 -4.80
N THR A 113 22.16 -7.93 -5.49
CA THR A 113 21.42 -7.97 -6.77
C THR A 113 19.94 -7.69 -6.56
N ASP A 114 19.33 -8.25 -5.51
CA ASP A 114 17.95 -7.95 -5.15
C ASP A 114 17.75 -6.46 -4.87
N ALA A 115 18.64 -5.84 -4.06
CA ALA A 115 18.59 -4.41 -3.77
C ALA A 115 18.75 -3.56 -5.05
N PHE A 116 19.68 -3.91 -5.95
CA PHE A 116 19.86 -3.23 -7.23
C PHE A 116 18.60 -3.28 -8.09
N ILE A 117 18.05 -4.47 -8.33
CA ILE A 117 16.83 -4.64 -9.15
C ILE A 117 15.62 -3.97 -8.51
N SER A 118 15.55 -3.91 -7.16
CA SER A 118 14.42 -3.28 -6.44
C SER A 118 14.33 -1.76 -6.62
N ILE A 119 15.43 -1.13 -7.00
CA ILE A 119 15.50 0.34 -7.16
C ILE A 119 15.52 0.72 -8.64
N LEU A 120 15.97 -0.18 -9.51
CA LEU A 120 16.27 0.11 -10.90
C LEU A 120 15.07 0.64 -11.70
N ASP A 121 13.90 0.06 -11.54
CA ASP A 121 12.67 0.48 -12.22
C ASP A 121 12.30 1.93 -11.88
N ARG A 122 12.40 2.29 -10.60
CA ARG A 122 12.08 3.63 -10.10
C ARG A 122 13.14 4.64 -10.49
N PHE A 123 14.41 4.24 -10.44
CA PHE A 123 15.54 5.06 -10.86
C PHE A 123 15.43 5.41 -12.34
N LEU A 124 15.18 4.40 -13.20
CA LEU A 124 14.94 4.62 -14.62
C LEU A 124 13.73 5.53 -14.88
N LEU A 125 12.64 5.33 -14.13
CA LEU A 125 11.44 6.15 -14.27
C LEU A 125 11.70 7.63 -13.89
N ILE A 126 12.51 7.88 -12.86
CA ILE A 126 12.88 9.24 -12.45
C ILE A 126 13.74 9.89 -13.54
N ILE A 127 14.73 9.17 -14.07
CA ILE A 127 15.62 9.72 -15.11
C ILE A 127 14.87 9.95 -16.42
N VAL A 128 14.26 8.91 -16.99
CA VAL A 128 13.59 9.01 -18.31
C VAL A 128 12.38 9.93 -18.22
N GLY A 129 11.58 9.80 -17.16
CA GLY A 129 10.45 10.67 -16.91
C GLY A 129 10.86 12.12 -16.62
N GLY A 130 11.97 12.32 -15.90
CA GLY A 130 12.56 13.64 -15.66
C GLY A 130 13.05 14.29 -16.95
N ILE A 131 13.80 13.57 -17.77
CA ILE A 131 14.23 14.06 -19.10
C ILE A 131 13.01 14.45 -19.93
N TRP A 132 11.99 13.59 -20.00
CA TRP A 132 10.76 13.86 -20.75
C TRP A 132 10.02 15.10 -20.25
N LEU A 133 9.93 15.31 -18.94
CA LEU A 133 9.20 16.44 -18.35
C LEU A 133 9.94 17.79 -18.43
N PHE A 134 11.28 17.76 -18.36
CA PHE A 134 12.09 18.97 -18.17
C PHE A 134 13.03 19.30 -19.35
N SER A 135 13.17 18.39 -20.36
CA SER A 135 14.03 18.66 -21.51
C SER A 135 13.49 19.81 -22.39
N SER A 136 14.40 20.46 -23.09
CA SER A 136 14.07 21.53 -24.05
C SER A 136 13.31 21.02 -25.30
N PHE A 137 13.36 19.73 -25.59
CA PHE A 137 12.64 19.06 -26.69
C PHE A 137 11.17 18.74 -26.33
N LYS A 138 10.49 19.65 -25.60
CA LYS A 138 9.11 19.43 -25.17
C LYS A 138 8.16 19.35 -26.37
N PRO A 139 7.34 18.30 -26.49
CA PRO A 139 6.16 18.38 -27.34
C PRO A 139 5.23 19.47 -26.77
N SER A 140 4.58 20.22 -27.65
CA SER A 140 3.63 21.30 -27.30
C SER A 140 2.50 20.82 -26.37
N VAL A 141 2.16 19.52 -26.45
CA VAL A 141 1.15 18.86 -25.62
C VAL A 141 1.75 17.62 -24.98
N ILE A 142 1.81 17.61 -23.65
CA ILE A 142 2.24 16.45 -22.88
C ILE A 142 1.05 15.50 -22.67
N LYS A 143 1.13 14.29 -23.23
CA LYS A 143 0.08 13.28 -23.16
C LYS A 143 0.37 12.24 -22.07
N ILE A 144 -0.67 11.79 -21.38
CA ILE A 144 -0.56 10.76 -20.33
C ILE A 144 -0.11 9.40 -20.88
N GLU A 145 -0.42 9.12 -22.17
CA GLU A 145 0.01 7.91 -22.87
C GLU A 145 1.53 7.76 -22.85
N VAL A 146 2.26 8.85 -23.08
CA VAL A 146 3.73 8.84 -23.08
C VAL A 146 4.27 8.47 -21.71
N PHE A 147 3.65 8.95 -20.63
CA PHE A 147 4.02 8.56 -19.27
C PHE A 147 3.84 7.07 -19.03
N ILE A 148 2.72 6.50 -19.48
CA ILE A 148 2.45 5.07 -19.36
C ILE A 148 3.46 4.26 -20.17
N TRP A 149 3.81 4.69 -21.39
CA TRP A 149 4.83 4.03 -22.21
C TRP A 149 6.22 4.08 -21.57
N ILE A 150 6.59 5.22 -20.97
CA ILE A 150 7.82 5.34 -20.20
C ILE A 150 7.83 4.34 -19.04
N GLN A 151 6.72 4.20 -18.30
CA GLN A 151 6.60 3.19 -17.24
C GLN A 151 6.80 1.78 -17.80
N THR A 152 6.13 1.44 -18.90
CA THR A 152 6.24 0.12 -19.55
C THR A 152 7.69 -0.15 -19.97
N PHE A 153 8.35 0.84 -20.58
CA PHE A 153 9.76 0.73 -20.99
C PHE A 153 10.68 0.51 -19.79
N CYS A 154 10.53 1.27 -18.71
CA CYS A 154 11.36 1.13 -17.51
C CYS A 154 11.17 -0.23 -16.84
N TYR A 155 9.93 -0.71 -16.71
CA TYR A 155 9.65 -2.02 -16.15
C TYR A 155 10.16 -3.16 -17.03
N ALA A 156 9.96 -3.07 -18.36
CA ALA A 156 10.47 -4.06 -19.30
C ALA A 156 12.01 -4.13 -19.28
N THR A 157 12.68 -2.98 -19.26
CA THR A 157 14.14 -2.90 -19.16
C THR A 157 14.65 -3.52 -17.86
N THR A 158 14.01 -3.22 -16.72
CA THR A 158 14.37 -3.79 -15.42
C THR A 158 14.16 -5.30 -15.40
N LEU A 159 13.03 -5.78 -15.96
CA LEU A 159 12.76 -7.20 -16.09
C LEU A 159 13.81 -7.91 -16.94
N LEU A 160 14.18 -7.34 -18.11
CA LEU A 160 15.18 -7.89 -19.00
C LEU A 160 16.56 -7.98 -18.32
N ILE A 161 17.00 -6.92 -17.64
CA ILE A 161 18.27 -6.92 -16.90
C ILE A 161 18.24 -8.00 -15.82
N GLY A 162 17.16 -8.07 -15.02
CA GLY A 162 16.98 -9.09 -13.99
C GLY A 162 17.00 -10.51 -14.57
N LEU A 163 16.33 -10.75 -15.70
CA LEU A 163 16.35 -12.03 -16.40
C LEU A 163 17.75 -12.39 -16.88
N ILE A 164 18.47 -11.48 -17.51
CA ILE A 164 19.85 -11.73 -17.98
C ILE A 164 20.77 -12.12 -16.81
N ILE A 165 20.64 -11.44 -15.67
CA ILE A 165 21.42 -11.78 -14.47
C ILE A 165 21.02 -13.16 -13.95
N LEU A 166 19.74 -13.48 -13.87
CA LEU A 166 19.25 -14.76 -13.35
C LEU A 166 19.65 -15.91 -14.29
N LEU A 167 19.50 -15.74 -15.61
CA LEU A 167 19.81 -16.78 -16.60
C LEU A 167 21.30 -17.18 -16.63
N LYS A 168 22.20 -16.30 -16.19
CA LYS A 168 23.64 -16.67 -16.01
C LYS A 168 23.84 -17.72 -14.91
N HIS A 169 22.89 -17.85 -14.00
CA HIS A 169 22.94 -18.80 -12.88
C HIS A 169 22.03 -20.03 -13.12
N LEU A 170 21.23 -20.02 -14.20
CA LEU A 170 20.32 -21.09 -14.58
C LEU A 170 20.87 -21.83 -15.80
N GLU A 171 21.09 -23.14 -15.64
CA GLU A 171 21.40 -24.00 -16.78
C GLU A 171 20.10 -24.25 -17.57
N ARG A 172 19.93 -23.57 -18.71
CA ARG A 172 18.86 -23.74 -19.72
C ARG A 172 17.47 -23.91 -19.10
N PRO A 173 16.82 -22.85 -18.61
CA PRO A 173 15.44 -22.92 -18.15
C PRO A 173 14.55 -23.24 -19.36
N TYR A 174 13.73 -24.26 -19.24
CA TYR A 174 12.70 -24.57 -20.23
C TYR A 174 11.31 -24.43 -19.61
N LEU A 175 10.37 -23.92 -20.40
CA LEU A 175 8.98 -23.79 -19.99
C LEU A 175 8.36 -25.18 -19.81
N GLN A 176 7.74 -25.40 -18.67
CA GLN A 176 7.01 -26.63 -18.36
C GLN A 176 5.60 -26.27 -17.93
N TRP A 177 4.63 -26.90 -18.55
CA TRP A 177 3.23 -26.77 -18.19
C TRP A 177 2.86 -27.81 -17.15
N ASP A 178 2.51 -27.34 -15.94
CA ASP A 178 2.07 -28.21 -14.84
C ASP A 178 0.91 -27.55 -14.10
N LEU A 179 -0.30 -27.72 -14.64
CA LEU A 179 -1.53 -27.17 -14.06
C LEU A 179 -1.85 -27.74 -12.69
N VAL A 180 -1.51 -29.01 -12.43
CA VAL A 180 -1.76 -29.67 -11.13
C VAL A 180 -0.94 -28.99 -10.04
N PHE A 181 0.34 -28.70 -10.34
CA PHE A 181 1.21 -27.94 -9.45
C PHE A 181 0.63 -26.52 -9.18
N GLY A 182 0.20 -25.83 -10.22
CA GLY A 182 -0.39 -24.48 -10.11
C GLY A 182 -1.66 -24.45 -9.25
N ILE A 183 -2.59 -25.38 -9.48
CA ILE A 183 -3.83 -25.50 -8.69
C ILE A 183 -3.50 -25.83 -7.22
N GLY A 184 -2.52 -26.70 -6.97
CA GLY A 184 -2.06 -27.02 -5.62
C GLY A 184 -1.51 -25.80 -4.88
N LEU A 185 -0.82 -24.89 -5.60
CA LEU A 185 -0.31 -23.64 -5.06
C LEU A 185 -1.46 -22.68 -4.70
N ILE A 186 -2.44 -22.49 -5.59
CA ILE A 186 -3.62 -21.65 -5.35
C ILE A 186 -4.37 -22.12 -4.10
N LYS A 187 -4.67 -23.42 -3.99
CA LYS A 187 -5.42 -23.97 -2.86
C LYS A 187 -4.78 -23.64 -1.50
N LYS A 188 -3.45 -23.63 -1.43
CA LYS A 188 -2.71 -23.29 -0.20
C LYS A 188 -2.69 -21.78 0.11
N SER A 189 -2.66 -20.96 -0.93
CA SER A 189 -2.52 -19.49 -0.80
C SER A 189 -3.84 -18.73 -0.78
N TRP A 190 -4.96 -19.38 -1.17
CA TRP A 190 -6.28 -18.75 -1.34
C TRP A 190 -6.75 -17.88 -0.16
N PRO A 191 -6.65 -18.33 1.12
CA PRO A 191 -7.16 -17.50 2.22
C PRO A 191 -6.41 -16.17 2.39
N TYR A 192 -5.10 -16.18 2.11
CA TYR A 192 -4.27 -14.97 2.13
C TYR A 192 -4.52 -14.10 0.90
N ALA A 193 -4.65 -14.71 -0.28
CA ALA A 193 -4.96 -14.00 -1.51
C ALA A 193 -6.32 -13.30 -1.40
N LEU A 194 -7.32 -13.96 -0.85
CA LEU A 194 -8.64 -13.38 -0.61
C LEU A 194 -8.55 -12.15 0.31
N LEU A 195 -7.80 -12.23 1.42
CA LEU A 195 -7.59 -11.10 2.31
C LEU A 195 -7.00 -9.90 1.56
N ILE A 196 -5.96 -10.13 0.76
CA ILE A 196 -5.30 -9.05 0.00
C ILE A 196 -6.27 -8.44 -1.03
N VAL A 197 -7.02 -9.27 -1.77
CA VAL A 197 -8.01 -8.78 -2.73
C VAL A 197 -9.09 -7.93 -2.04
N LEU A 198 -9.64 -8.41 -0.92
CA LEU A 198 -10.64 -7.67 -0.16
C LEU A 198 -10.08 -6.34 0.38
N MET A 199 -8.84 -6.34 0.87
CA MET A 199 -8.17 -5.10 1.31
C MET A 199 -7.93 -4.12 0.15
N LEU A 200 -7.48 -4.61 -1.01
CA LEU A 200 -7.28 -3.78 -2.19
C LEU A 200 -8.61 -3.19 -2.68
N LEU A 201 -9.69 -3.96 -2.63
CA LEU A 201 -11.02 -3.47 -3.02
C LEU A 201 -11.40 -2.23 -2.21
N TYR A 202 -11.45 -2.28 -0.89
CA TYR A 202 -11.87 -1.11 -0.12
C TYR A 202 -10.82 0.01 -0.02
N THR A 203 -9.58 -0.21 -0.48
CA THR A 203 -8.55 0.85 -0.48
C THR A 203 -8.34 1.49 -1.85
N ARG A 204 -8.79 0.85 -2.94
CA ARG A 204 -8.48 1.29 -4.31
C ARG A 204 -9.72 1.53 -5.17
N ILE A 205 -10.88 1.04 -4.77
CA ILE A 205 -12.10 1.16 -5.57
C ILE A 205 -12.59 2.60 -5.70
N ASP A 206 -12.26 3.45 -4.71
CA ASP A 206 -12.69 4.85 -4.64
C ASP A 206 -12.34 5.62 -5.93
N GLY A 207 -11.12 5.46 -6.44
CA GLY A 207 -10.69 6.12 -7.66
C GLY A 207 -11.47 5.68 -8.91
N VAL A 208 -11.91 4.41 -8.96
CA VAL A 208 -12.73 3.88 -10.06
C VAL A 208 -14.16 4.37 -9.94
N MET A 209 -14.74 4.29 -8.72
CA MET A 209 -16.10 4.76 -8.46
C MET A 209 -16.24 6.26 -8.73
N LEU A 210 -15.24 7.04 -8.30
CA LEU A 210 -15.22 8.49 -8.48
C LEU A 210 -15.26 8.87 -9.96
N GLU A 211 -14.45 8.23 -10.78
CA GLU A 211 -14.39 8.48 -12.22
C GLU A 211 -15.67 8.02 -12.95
N ARG A 212 -16.35 6.96 -12.45
CA ARG A 212 -17.54 6.42 -13.11
C ARG A 212 -18.86 7.05 -12.64
N ILE A 213 -18.94 7.51 -11.39
CA ILE A 213 -20.20 7.95 -10.77
C ILE A 213 -20.38 9.46 -10.87
N HIS A 214 -19.31 10.25 -10.69
CA HIS A 214 -19.41 11.70 -10.72
C HIS A 214 -19.48 12.25 -12.16
N PRO A 215 -20.30 13.26 -12.48
CA PRO A 215 -20.38 13.86 -13.82
C PRO A 215 -19.02 14.35 -14.36
N ASN A 216 -18.18 14.94 -13.51
CA ASN A 216 -16.81 15.34 -13.83
C ASN A 216 -15.79 14.34 -13.27
N GLY A 217 -16.08 13.04 -13.37
CA GLY A 217 -15.36 11.99 -12.64
C GLY A 217 -13.86 11.94 -12.88
N ALA A 218 -13.41 12.16 -14.11
CA ALA A 218 -11.97 12.19 -14.41
C ALA A 218 -11.25 13.35 -13.69
N TYR A 219 -11.86 14.54 -13.64
CA TYR A 219 -11.30 15.67 -12.89
C TYR A 219 -11.25 15.38 -11.38
N GLU A 220 -12.36 14.93 -10.80
CA GLU A 220 -12.48 14.60 -9.39
C GLU A 220 -11.52 13.48 -8.97
N ALA A 221 -11.33 12.47 -9.81
CA ALA A 221 -10.33 11.43 -9.59
C ALA A 221 -8.89 12.00 -9.58
N GLY A 222 -8.63 13.02 -10.39
CA GLY A 222 -7.37 13.77 -10.39
C GLY A 222 -7.16 14.56 -9.11
N VAL A 223 -8.19 15.25 -8.61
CA VAL A 223 -8.20 15.96 -7.33
C VAL A 223 -7.95 15.00 -6.17
N TYR A 224 -8.68 13.89 -6.10
CA TYR A 224 -8.49 12.85 -5.10
C TYR A 224 -7.07 12.25 -5.11
N ALA A 225 -6.53 12.03 -6.32
CA ALA A 225 -5.20 11.46 -6.49
C ALA A 225 -4.08 12.32 -5.88
N GLN A 226 -4.25 13.64 -5.78
CA GLN A 226 -3.26 14.54 -5.15
C GLN A 226 -3.03 14.14 -3.67
N GLY A 227 -4.11 13.99 -2.92
CA GLY A 227 -4.03 13.58 -1.52
C GLY A 227 -3.66 12.09 -1.37
N PHE A 228 -4.26 11.24 -2.21
CA PHE A 228 -4.09 9.80 -2.12
C PHE A 228 -2.65 9.35 -2.36
N ARG A 229 -1.86 10.04 -3.22
CA ARG A 229 -0.45 9.73 -3.43
C ARG A 229 0.41 9.95 -2.19
N LEU A 230 0.10 10.98 -1.40
CA LEU A 230 0.78 11.20 -0.12
C LEU A 230 0.38 10.15 0.92
N LEU A 231 -0.91 9.80 0.97
CA LEU A 231 -1.37 8.69 1.81
C LEU A 231 -0.70 7.36 1.45
N ASP A 232 -0.56 7.05 0.15
CA ASP A 232 0.16 5.86 -0.34
C ASP A 232 1.62 5.82 0.14
N ALA A 233 2.30 6.97 0.12
CA ALA A 233 3.67 7.04 0.63
C ALA A 233 3.73 6.73 2.13
N LEU A 234 2.80 7.26 2.93
CA LEU A 234 2.69 6.95 4.35
C LEU A 234 2.30 5.48 4.60
N PHE A 235 1.44 4.91 3.76
CA PHE A 235 1.04 3.51 3.82
C PHE A 235 2.25 2.57 3.70
N MET A 236 3.26 2.93 2.89
CA MET A 236 4.48 2.14 2.75
C MET A 236 5.25 2.00 4.08
N PHE A 237 5.31 3.05 4.90
CA PHE A 237 5.92 2.97 6.24
C PHE A 237 5.16 2.00 7.14
N GLY A 238 3.83 2.07 7.14
CA GLY A 238 2.99 1.12 7.89
C GLY A 238 3.21 -0.33 7.44
N MET A 239 3.34 -0.59 6.14
CA MET A 239 3.63 -1.92 5.59
C MET A 239 4.99 -2.46 6.06
N ILE A 240 6.04 -1.62 6.05
CA ILE A 240 7.37 -2.00 6.55
C ILE A 240 7.27 -2.37 8.03
N PHE A 241 6.58 -1.54 8.82
CA PHE A 241 6.36 -1.77 10.23
C PHE A 241 5.60 -3.08 10.51
N ALA A 242 4.52 -3.34 9.77
CA ALA A 242 3.76 -4.59 9.84
C ALA A 242 4.62 -5.80 9.45
N GLY A 243 5.46 -5.65 8.43
CA GLY A 243 6.41 -6.69 7.99
C GLY A 243 7.43 -7.06 9.07
N LEU A 244 7.86 -6.11 9.89
CA LEU A 244 8.73 -6.36 11.04
C LEU A 244 7.97 -7.00 12.21
N LEU A 245 6.73 -6.57 12.47
CA LEU A 245 5.91 -7.10 13.57
C LEU A 245 5.43 -8.52 13.33
N PHE A 246 5.10 -8.87 12.10
CA PHE A 246 4.51 -10.17 11.79
C PHE A 246 5.32 -11.38 12.28
N PRO A 247 6.63 -11.52 11.99
CA PRO A 247 7.43 -12.63 12.50
C PRO A 247 7.58 -12.60 14.02
N ILE A 248 7.65 -11.40 14.62
CA ILE A 248 7.78 -11.24 16.07
C ILE A 248 6.49 -11.72 16.75
N PHE A 249 5.31 -11.26 16.30
CA PHE A 249 4.03 -11.74 16.82
C PHE A 249 3.86 -13.24 16.63
N SER A 250 4.17 -13.77 15.45
CA SER A 250 4.04 -15.20 15.15
C SER A 250 4.88 -16.09 16.07
N ARG A 251 6.06 -15.60 16.48
CA ARG A 251 6.95 -16.29 17.42
C ARG A 251 6.45 -16.14 18.86
N GLN A 252 6.16 -14.92 19.30
CA GLN A 252 5.82 -14.64 20.70
C GLN A 252 4.45 -15.21 21.09
N LEU A 253 3.49 -15.30 20.18
CA LEU A 253 2.18 -15.94 20.42
C LEU A 253 2.29 -17.39 20.87
N LYS A 254 3.39 -18.09 20.52
CA LYS A 254 3.66 -19.47 20.96
C LYS A 254 4.35 -19.57 22.31
N ILE A 255 4.95 -18.46 22.80
CA ILE A 255 5.79 -18.43 24.00
C ILE A 255 5.08 -17.78 25.18
N SER A 256 4.59 -16.54 25.01
CA SER A 256 4.01 -15.75 26.10
C SER A 256 3.06 -14.68 25.57
N LEU A 257 1.81 -14.76 25.98
CA LEU A 257 0.80 -13.75 25.67
C LEU A 257 1.14 -12.39 26.30
N THR A 258 1.73 -12.37 27.49
CA THR A 258 2.14 -11.11 28.16
C THR A 258 3.14 -10.32 27.32
N LEU A 259 4.14 -10.99 26.74
CA LEU A 259 5.11 -10.35 25.84
C LEU A 259 4.43 -9.82 24.56
N VAL A 260 3.45 -10.54 24.03
CA VAL A 260 2.66 -10.06 22.88
C VAL A 260 1.90 -8.78 23.22
N LEU A 261 1.28 -8.71 24.40
CA LEU A 261 0.55 -7.53 24.85
C LEU A 261 1.46 -6.32 25.07
N GLU A 262 2.66 -6.53 25.62
CA GLU A 262 3.68 -5.47 25.74
C GLU A 262 4.12 -4.96 24.36
N LEU A 263 4.35 -5.86 23.42
CA LEU A 263 4.69 -5.52 22.01
C LEU A 263 3.56 -4.74 21.33
N VAL A 264 2.33 -5.19 21.48
CA VAL A 264 1.15 -4.48 20.92
C VAL A 264 1.08 -3.06 21.49
N LYS A 265 1.26 -2.90 22.81
CA LYS A 265 1.26 -1.59 23.46
C LYS A 265 2.39 -0.69 22.95
N ALA A 266 3.62 -1.20 22.89
CA ALA A 266 4.77 -0.44 22.40
C ALA A 266 4.59 -0.03 20.93
N SER A 267 4.12 -0.97 20.09
CA SER A 267 3.83 -0.73 18.67
C SER A 267 2.72 0.27 18.47
N ALA A 268 1.64 0.18 19.28
CA ALA A 268 0.53 1.13 19.23
C ALA A 268 0.97 2.54 19.64
N ASN A 269 1.70 2.68 20.72
CA ASN A 269 2.20 3.97 21.15
C ASN A 269 3.12 4.63 20.10
N LEU A 270 4.02 3.85 19.50
CA LEU A 270 4.94 4.37 18.49
C LEU A 270 4.23 4.74 17.19
N LEU A 271 3.46 3.81 16.62
CA LEU A 271 2.85 4.02 15.30
C LEU A 271 1.69 5.02 15.37
N LEU A 272 0.81 4.91 16.38
CA LEU A 272 -0.33 5.82 16.52
C LEU A 272 0.10 7.20 17.01
N GLY A 273 1.10 7.27 17.91
CA GLY A 273 1.70 8.56 18.29
C GLY A 273 2.34 9.29 17.11
N GLY A 274 3.11 8.57 16.29
CA GLY A 274 3.66 9.10 15.05
C GLY A 274 2.58 9.51 14.05
N ALA A 275 1.50 8.71 13.91
CA ALA A 275 0.37 9.04 13.05
C ALA A 275 -0.33 10.33 13.48
N ILE A 276 -0.53 10.56 14.77
CA ILE A 276 -1.13 11.81 15.28
C ILE A 276 -0.27 13.02 14.89
N ILE A 277 1.05 12.95 15.03
CA ILE A 277 1.92 14.06 14.62
C ILE A 277 1.78 14.32 13.11
N ILE A 278 1.86 13.27 12.29
CA ILE A 278 1.72 13.38 10.84
C ILE A 278 0.37 13.99 10.47
N ILE A 279 -0.71 13.59 11.12
CA ILE A 279 -2.05 14.14 10.89
C ILE A 279 -2.09 15.64 11.20
N PHE A 280 -1.59 16.06 12.37
CA PHE A 280 -1.57 17.48 12.70
C PHE A 280 -0.74 18.30 11.72
N VAL A 281 0.45 17.82 11.38
CA VAL A 281 1.31 18.49 10.40
C VAL A 281 0.63 18.59 9.04
N THR A 282 -0.01 17.51 8.56
CA THR A 282 -0.57 17.49 7.20
C THR A 282 -1.92 18.19 7.11
N VAL A 283 -2.79 18.05 8.11
CA VAL A 283 -4.14 18.62 8.11
C VAL A 283 -4.09 20.15 8.26
N PHE A 284 -3.28 20.66 9.19
CA PHE A 284 -3.18 22.10 9.43
C PHE A 284 -2.33 22.83 8.38
N ASN A 285 -1.43 22.13 7.68
CA ASN A 285 -0.62 22.72 6.61
C ASN A 285 -0.99 22.17 5.23
N ALA A 286 -2.23 21.73 5.03
CA ALA A 286 -2.69 21.08 3.80
C ALA A 286 -2.43 21.91 2.54
N ALA A 287 -2.81 23.20 2.57
CA ALA A 287 -2.60 24.12 1.45
C ALA A 287 -1.10 24.32 1.14
N LEU A 288 -0.26 24.44 2.17
CA LEU A 288 1.18 24.61 2.01
C LEU A 288 1.83 23.37 1.38
N ILE A 289 1.51 22.19 1.92
CA ILE A 289 2.08 20.90 1.47
C ILE A 289 1.66 20.59 0.04
N LEU A 290 0.37 20.73 -0.27
CA LEU A 290 -0.13 20.51 -1.63
C LEU A 290 0.44 21.56 -2.60
N GLY A 291 0.54 22.84 -2.18
CA GLY A 291 1.09 23.92 -3.00
C GLY A 291 2.57 23.76 -3.36
N TRP A 292 3.36 23.01 -2.59
CA TRP A 292 4.73 22.66 -2.96
C TRP A 292 4.80 21.64 -4.12
N ILE A 293 3.72 20.86 -4.31
CA ILE A 293 3.72 19.72 -5.25
C ILE A 293 2.84 20.02 -6.46
N TYR A 294 1.69 20.66 -6.24
CA TYR A 294 0.64 20.85 -7.25
C TYR A 294 0.32 22.34 -7.46
N ASN A 295 -0.05 22.68 -8.71
CA ASN A 295 -0.38 24.05 -9.07
C ASN A 295 -1.84 24.41 -8.75
N ASP A 296 -2.77 23.45 -8.89
CA ASP A 296 -4.20 23.61 -8.60
C ASP A 296 -4.56 22.71 -7.40
N ILE A 297 -4.81 23.36 -6.26
CA ILE A 297 -4.97 22.68 -4.97
C ILE A 297 -6.31 22.96 -4.28
N GLN A 298 -7.08 23.98 -4.74
CA GLN A 298 -8.23 24.49 -3.97
C GLN A 298 -9.24 23.37 -3.65
N ASN A 299 -9.59 22.56 -4.64
CA ASN A 299 -10.54 21.47 -4.48
C ASN A 299 -9.91 20.22 -3.81
N ALA A 300 -8.58 20.16 -3.68
CA ALA A 300 -7.87 19.02 -3.11
C ALA A 300 -7.61 19.13 -1.59
N ILE A 301 -7.74 20.31 -1.00
CA ILE A 301 -7.43 20.55 0.43
C ILE A 301 -8.33 19.69 1.32
N GLY A 302 -9.66 19.74 1.13
CA GLY A 302 -10.61 18.96 1.91
C GLY A 302 -10.41 17.45 1.77
N PRO A 303 -10.41 16.90 0.54
CA PRO A 303 -10.07 15.48 0.31
C PRO A 303 -8.77 15.05 0.94
N PHE A 304 -7.70 15.86 0.82
CA PHE A 304 -6.41 15.58 1.43
C PHE A 304 -6.50 15.49 2.96
N GLN A 305 -7.19 16.44 3.61
CA GLN A 305 -7.34 16.44 5.06
C GLN A 305 -8.03 15.16 5.55
N PHE A 306 -9.15 14.75 4.92
CA PHE A 306 -9.84 13.51 5.31
C PHE A 306 -9.01 12.26 5.05
N LEU A 307 -8.26 12.21 3.95
CA LEU A 307 -7.33 11.10 3.67
C LEU A 307 -6.23 11.02 4.74
N MET A 308 -5.67 12.16 5.17
CA MET A 308 -4.65 12.19 6.22
C MET A 308 -5.22 11.79 7.59
N LEU A 309 -6.44 12.19 7.94
CA LEU A 309 -7.14 11.70 9.13
C LEU A 309 -7.27 10.17 9.10
N GLY A 310 -7.46 9.58 7.93
CA GLY A 310 -7.48 8.13 7.72
C GLY A 310 -6.19 7.40 8.10
N PHE A 311 -5.08 8.11 8.25
CA PHE A 311 -3.80 7.46 8.59
C PHE A 311 -3.78 6.88 10.02
N PHE A 312 -4.53 7.45 10.97
CA PHE A 312 -4.67 6.88 12.31
C PHE A 312 -5.34 5.48 12.31
N PRO A 313 -6.55 5.31 11.75
CA PRO A 313 -7.16 3.99 11.66
C PRO A 313 -6.35 3.02 10.78
N ILE A 314 -5.67 3.49 9.74
CA ILE A 314 -4.72 2.67 8.96
C ILE A 314 -3.60 2.14 9.87
N GLY A 315 -3.03 2.97 10.75
CA GLY A 315 -2.05 2.55 11.74
C GLY A 315 -2.59 1.46 12.68
N MET A 316 -3.83 1.58 13.13
CA MET A 316 -4.51 0.54 13.92
C MET A 316 -4.64 -0.76 13.11
N ASN A 317 -5.06 -0.70 11.86
CA ASN A 317 -5.18 -1.86 10.97
C ASN A 317 -3.83 -2.58 10.79
N PHE A 318 -2.72 -1.85 10.68
CA PHE A 318 -1.38 -2.44 10.60
C PHE A 318 -0.99 -3.19 11.87
N ILE A 319 -1.37 -2.74 13.05
CA ILE A 319 -1.03 -3.41 14.31
C ILE A 319 -1.96 -4.61 14.55
N PHE A 320 -3.26 -4.38 14.62
CA PHE A 320 -4.25 -5.39 14.99
C PHE A 320 -4.46 -6.41 13.87
N GLY A 321 -4.46 -5.98 12.61
CA GLY A 321 -4.53 -6.87 11.45
C GLY A 321 -3.31 -7.79 11.37
N THR A 322 -2.10 -7.29 11.66
CA THR A 322 -0.88 -8.10 11.69
C THR A 322 -0.92 -9.10 12.83
N LEU A 323 -1.40 -8.72 14.02
CA LEU A 323 -1.57 -9.63 15.15
C LEU A 323 -2.55 -10.77 14.82
N LEU A 324 -3.70 -10.44 14.23
CA LEU A 324 -4.70 -11.43 13.81
C LEU A 324 -4.19 -12.35 12.72
N THR A 325 -3.43 -11.81 11.76
CA THR A 325 -2.79 -12.60 10.69
C THR A 325 -1.74 -13.55 11.28
N ALA A 326 -0.93 -13.10 12.22
CA ALA A 326 0.08 -13.90 12.90
C ALA A 326 -0.55 -15.03 13.75
N ASN A 327 -1.74 -14.79 14.31
CA ASN A 327 -2.50 -15.79 15.06
C ASN A 327 -3.34 -16.72 14.14
N GLY A 328 -3.36 -16.49 12.81
CA GLY A 328 -4.11 -17.32 11.87
C GLY A 328 -5.62 -17.02 11.81
N ASN A 329 -6.10 -15.89 12.35
CA ASN A 329 -7.52 -15.49 12.35
C ASN A 329 -7.98 -14.91 11.00
N LEU A 330 -7.57 -15.52 9.89
CA LEU A 330 -7.84 -15.03 8.53
C LEU A 330 -9.34 -14.96 8.21
N ARG A 331 -10.16 -15.88 8.74
CA ARG A 331 -11.62 -15.84 8.52
C ARG A 331 -12.24 -14.56 9.06
N VAL A 332 -11.84 -14.15 10.26
CA VAL A 332 -12.33 -12.91 10.90
C VAL A 332 -11.86 -11.69 10.11
N LEU A 333 -10.59 -11.64 9.72
CA LEU A 333 -10.06 -10.55 8.90
C LEU A 333 -10.79 -10.44 7.56
N ASN A 334 -11.04 -11.57 6.88
CA ASN A 334 -11.80 -11.60 5.63
C ASN A 334 -13.25 -11.09 5.83
N SER A 335 -13.91 -11.47 6.94
CA SER A 335 -15.24 -10.97 7.24
C SER A 335 -15.26 -9.47 7.53
N ILE A 336 -14.29 -8.97 8.32
CA ILE A 336 -14.17 -7.52 8.60
C ILE A 336 -13.88 -6.76 7.29
N SER A 337 -13.01 -7.28 6.44
CA SER A 337 -12.70 -6.66 5.14
C SER A 337 -13.90 -6.66 4.20
N ALA A 338 -14.71 -7.74 4.18
CA ALA A 338 -15.93 -7.80 3.39
C ALA A 338 -16.97 -6.76 3.86
N ILE A 339 -17.14 -6.59 5.18
CA ILE A 339 -17.98 -5.52 5.76
C ILE A 339 -17.41 -4.15 5.37
N GLY A 340 -16.08 -3.99 5.42
CA GLY A 340 -15.40 -2.78 4.99
C GLY A 340 -15.70 -2.41 3.54
N ILE A 341 -15.67 -3.39 2.60
CA ILE A 341 -16.03 -3.17 1.20
C ILE A 341 -17.47 -2.70 1.06
N LEU A 342 -18.41 -3.38 1.71
CA LEU A 342 -19.83 -3.01 1.66
C LEU A 342 -20.06 -1.59 2.21
N ALA A 343 -19.43 -1.25 3.33
CA ALA A 343 -19.48 0.09 3.89
C ALA A 343 -18.89 1.14 2.93
N ASN A 344 -17.70 0.86 2.38
CA ASN A 344 -17.02 1.74 1.43
C ASN A 344 -17.89 2.00 0.19
N ILE A 345 -18.38 0.95 -0.47
CA ILE A 345 -19.23 1.09 -1.66
C ILE A 345 -20.50 1.87 -1.34
N THR A 346 -21.17 1.56 -0.21
CA THR A 346 -22.41 2.24 0.19
C THR A 346 -22.16 3.73 0.43
N ILE A 347 -21.12 4.08 1.19
CA ILE A 347 -20.80 5.48 1.49
C ILE A 347 -20.39 6.22 0.21
N ASN A 348 -19.61 5.59 -0.68
CA ASN A 348 -19.22 6.17 -1.96
C ASN A 348 -20.42 6.42 -2.87
N LEU A 349 -21.37 5.49 -2.97
CA LEU A 349 -22.59 5.67 -3.78
C LEU A 349 -23.46 6.85 -3.29
N ILE A 350 -23.42 7.13 -1.99
CA ILE A 350 -24.17 8.24 -1.39
C ILE A 350 -23.40 9.57 -1.55
N LEU A 351 -22.09 9.59 -1.26
CA LEU A 351 -21.36 10.84 -1.13
C LEU A 351 -20.68 11.30 -2.43
N ILE A 352 -20.24 10.38 -3.31
CA ILE A 352 -19.55 10.77 -4.56
C ILE A 352 -20.43 11.65 -5.46
N PRO A 353 -21.73 11.35 -5.69
CA PRO A 353 -22.54 12.15 -6.60
C PRO A 353 -22.63 13.63 -6.23
N GLU A 354 -22.58 13.95 -4.95
CA GLU A 354 -22.76 15.32 -4.41
C GLU A 354 -21.43 15.99 -4.05
N TYR A 355 -20.50 15.22 -3.47
CA TYR A 355 -19.24 15.76 -2.90
C TYR A 355 -17.98 15.38 -3.68
N GLY A 356 -18.07 14.62 -4.76
CA GLY A 356 -16.94 14.24 -5.60
C GLY A 356 -15.77 13.64 -4.81
N ALA A 357 -14.57 14.19 -4.98
CA ALA A 357 -13.33 13.76 -4.33
C ALA A 357 -13.41 13.80 -2.79
N LEU A 358 -14.13 14.80 -2.23
CA LEU A 358 -14.34 14.89 -0.78
C LEU A 358 -15.19 13.72 -0.28
N GLY A 359 -16.25 13.37 -1.00
CA GLY A 359 -17.10 12.23 -0.66
C GLY A 359 -16.31 10.92 -0.62
N ALA A 360 -15.46 10.68 -1.62
CA ALA A 360 -14.58 9.51 -1.67
C ALA A 360 -13.56 9.50 -0.49
N ALA A 361 -13.00 10.65 -0.13
CA ALA A 361 -12.07 10.76 0.99
C ALA A 361 -12.74 10.48 2.34
N ILE A 362 -13.97 10.95 2.54
CA ILE A 362 -14.79 10.64 3.72
C ILE A 362 -15.10 9.14 3.77
N ALA A 363 -15.46 8.53 2.63
CA ALA A 363 -15.73 7.09 2.54
C ALA A 363 -14.50 6.26 2.92
N THR A 364 -13.31 6.62 2.40
CA THR A 364 -12.05 6.00 2.77
C THR A 364 -11.79 6.10 4.27
N PHE A 365 -11.88 7.31 4.86
CA PHE A 365 -11.68 7.54 6.29
C PHE A 365 -12.64 6.70 7.14
N ALA A 366 -13.93 6.75 6.83
CA ALA A 366 -14.97 6.01 7.56
C ALA A 366 -14.74 4.49 7.48
N THR A 367 -14.42 3.97 6.30
CA THR A 367 -14.16 2.54 6.08
C THR A 367 -12.93 2.06 6.85
N GLN A 368 -11.84 2.82 6.81
CA GLN A 368 -10.64 2.52 7.59
C GLN A 368 -10.95 2.55 9.10
N GLY A 369 -11.77 3.50 9.54
CA GLY A 369 -12.25 3.59 10.92
C GLY A 369 -13.05 2.35 11.35
N VAL A 370 -14.04 1.97 10.57
CA VAL A 370 -14.89 0.80 10.86
C VAL A 370 -14.06 -0.48 10.93
N THR A 371 -13.17 -0.71 9.95
CA THR A 371 -12.31 -1.91 9.94
C THR A 371 -11.32 -1.92 11.11
N ALA A 372 -10.73 -0.78 11.44
CA ALA A 372 -9.79 -0.65 12.56
C ALA A 372 -10.47 -0.88 13.92
N ILE A 373 -11.64 -0.30 14.13
CA ILE A 373 -12.43 -0.47 15.34
C ILE A 373 -12.86 -1.95 15.50
N ALA A 374 -13.34 -2.58 14.43
CA ALA A 374 -13.72 -3.98 14.44
C ALA A 374 -12.54 -4.91 14.79
N GLN A 375 -11.38 -4.69 14.17
CA GLN A 375 -10.16 -5.44 14.48
C GLN A 375 -9.70 -5.21 15.92
N PHE A 376 -9.72 -3.97 16.40
CA PHE A 376 -9.35 -3.63 17.77
C PHE A 376 -10.24 -4.36 18.80
N PHE A 377 -11.56 -4.26 18.67
CA PHE A 377 -12.48 -4.93 19.60
C PHE A 377 -12.34 -6.44 19.55
N TYR A 378 -12.15 -7.03 18.37
CA TYR A 378 -11.93 -8.45 18.27
C TYR A 378 -10.60 -8.86 18.94
N CYS A 379 -9.52 -8.08 18.78
CA CYS A 379 -8.26 -8.33 19.48
C CYS A 379 -8.41 -8.19 21.00
N VAL A 380 -9.14 -7.17 21.48
CA VAL A 380 -9.42 -7.01 22.93
C VAL A 380 -10.14 -8.24 23.47
N TYR A 381 -11.15 -8.74 22.77
CA TYR A 381 -11.87 -9.96 23.15
C TYR A 381 -10.99 -11.21 23.10
N LYS A 382 -10.26 -11.41 22.00
CA LYS A 382 -9.51 -12.65 21.73
C LYS A 382 -8.27 -12.81 22.59
N PHE A 383 -7.56 -11.72 22.85
CA PHE A 383 -6.28 -11.71 23.57
C PHE A 383 -6.38 -11.13 24.98
N GLU A 384 -7.61 -10.87 25.44
CA GLU A 384 -7.88 -10.32 26.78
C GLU A 384 -7.03 -9.08 27.09
N ILE A 385 -6.92 -8.17 26.10
CA ILE A 385 -6.09 -6.96 26.24
C ILE A 385 -6.60 -6.15 27.43
N PRO A 386 -5.73 -5.84 28.42
CA PRO A 386 -6.16 -5.08 29.57
C PRO A 386 -6.72 -3.72 29.18
N LYS A 387 -7.94 -3.40 29.64
CA LYS A 387 -8.62 -2.12 29.39
C LYS A 387 -8.00 -0.96 30.20
N LYS A 388 -6.66 -0.86 30.22
CA LYS A 388 -5.99 0.24 30.90
C LYS A 388 -6.09 1.51 30.06
N ALA A 389 -6.78 2.52 30.58
CA ALA A 389 -6.98 3.82 29.91
C ALA A 389 -5.67 4.62 29.69
N THR A 390 -4.55 4.20 30.31
CA THR A 390 -3.29 4.96 30.29
C THR A 390 -2.77 5.24 28.88
N GLY A 391 -2.88 4.31 27.92
CA GLY A 391 -2.45 4.51 26.54
C GLY A 391 -3.35 5.54 25.82
N ILE A 392 -4.64 5.43 26.01
CA ILE A 392 -5.65 6.36 25.42
C ILE A 392 -5.46 7.76 26.00
N ILE A 393 -5.24 7.89 27.31
CA ILE A 393 -4.99 9.18 27.98
C ILE A 393 -3.73 9.83 27.43
N LYS A 394 -2.64 9.06 27.24
CA LYS A 394 -1.38 9.58 26.69
C LYS A 394 -1.55 10.05 25.24
N LEU A 395 -2.22 9.28 24.39
CA LEU A 395 -2.53 9.70 23.01
C LEU A 395 -3.47 10.91 22.99
N GLY A 396 -4.44 10.97 23.89
CA GLY A 396 -5.32 12.14 24.07
C GLY A 396 -4.52 13.38 24.52
N GLY A 397 -3.57 13.23 25.44
CA GLY A 397 -2.66 14.30 25.84
C GLY A 397 -1.77 14.81 24.70
N LEU A 398 -1.24 13.91 23.87
CA LEU A 398 -0.50 14.27 22.65
C LEU A 398 -1.39 15.07 21.68
N THR A 399 -2.60 14.61 21.44
CA THR A 399 -3.58 15.27 20.55
C THR A 399 -3.93 16.67 21.07
N ALA A 400 -4.24 16.80 22.37
CA ALA A 400 -4.55 18.08 22.99
C ALA A 400 -3.38 19.04 22.95
N GLY A 401 -2.15 18.57 23.25
CA GLY A 401 -0.95 19.39 23.18
C GLY A 401 -0.66 19.90 21.76
N LEU A 402 -0.79 19.06 20.75
CA LEU A 402 -0.63 19.46 19.36
C LEU A 402 -1.74 20.41 18.89
N PHE A 403 -2.97 20.22 19.37
CA PHE A 403 -4.08 21.15 19.08
C PHE A 403 -3.78 22.54 19.65
N ILE A 404 -3.31 22.64 20.88
CA ILE A 404 -2.90 23.91 21.51
C ILE A 404 -1.79 24.58 20.70
N VAL A 405 -0.75 23.83 20.30
CA VAL A 405 0.33 24.39 19.47
C VAL A 405 -0.23 24.88 18.13
N SER A 406 -1.11 24.11 17.51
CA SER A 406 -1.71 24.51 16.22
C SER A 406 -2.54 25.79 16.34
N SER A 407 -3.29 25.95 17.43
CA SER A 407 -4.11 27.16 17.65
C SER A 407 -3.27 28.40 17.98
N ILE A 408 -2.18 28.26 18.75
CA ILE A 408 -1.30 29.38 19.09
C ILE A 408 -0.51 29.87 17.87
N PHE A 409 -0.07 28.97 17.00
CA PHE A 409 0.81 29.28 15.88
C PHE A 409 0.10 29.25 14.52
N GLU A 410 -1.22 29.29 14.47
CA GLU A 410 -2.04 29.13 13.25
C GLU A 410 -1.59 30.03 12.08
N ASN A 411 -1.17 31.27 12.38
CA ASN A 411 -0.70 32.22 11.38
C ASN A 411 0.83 32.30 11.24
N SER A 412 1.57 31.36 11.85
CA SER A 412 3.02 31.36 11.80
C SER A 412 3.55 30.59 10.59
N ALA A 413 4.49 31.17 9.86
CA ALA A 413 5.23 30.46 8.80
C ALA A 413 5.97 29.20 9.34
N ASN A 414 6.18 29.10 10.64
CA ASN A 414 6.88 28.00 11.30
C ASN A 414 5.93 26.97 11.93
N LEU A 415 4.61 27.05 11.70
CA LEU A 415 3.63 26.14 12.30
C LEU A 415 4.04 24.67 12.14
N MET A 416 4.39 24.27 10.93
CA MET A 416 4.80 22.90 10.62
C MET A 416 6.00 22.44 11.49
N LEU A 417 7.02 23.28 11.61
CA LEU A 417 8.20 22.98 12.43
C LEU A 417 7.83 22.89 13.92
N MET A 418 7.01 23.82 14.42
CA MET A 418 6.55 23.82 15.81
C MET A 418 5.75 22.56 16.15
N GLN A 419 4.86 22.12 15.24
CA GLN A 419 4.10 20.86 15.41
C GLN A 419 5.01 19.63 15.46
N ILE A 420 6.03 19.54 14.60
CA ILE A 420 7.00 18.44 14.60
C ILE A 420 7.79 18.42 15.92
N VAL A 421 8.35 19.56 16.31
CA VAL A 421 9.17 19.68 17.54
C VAL A 421 8.33 19.38 18.77
N ALA A 422 7.15 20.01 18.90
CA ALA A 422 6.25 19.79 20.02
C ALA A 422 5.77 18.33 20.07
N GLY A 423 5.43 17.76 18.91
CA GLY A 423 5.04 16.34 18.80
C GLY A 423 6.14 15.41 19.29
N CYS A 424 7.40 15.62 18.88
CA CYS A 424 8.53 14.84 19.37
C CYS A 424 8.71 14.99 20.88
N ILE A 425 8.69 16.23 21.40
CA ILE A 425 8.82 16.49 22.84
C ILE A 425 7.69 15.77 23.62
N LEU A 426 6.45 15.85 23.16
CA LEU A 426 5.31 15.22 23.81
C LEU A 426 5.36 13.69 23.73
N LEU A 427 5.85 13.09 22.64
CA LEU A 427 6.03 11.64 22.52
C LEU A 427 6.98 11.11 23.61
N PHE A 428 8.08 11.79 23.84
CA PHE A 428 9.04 11.41 24.90
C PHE A 428 8.54 11.81 26.30
N GLY A 429 8.01 13.02 26.47
CA GLY A 429 7.53 13.53 27.76
C GLY A 429 6.37 12.73 28.33
N LEU A 430 5.43 12.28 27.48
CA LEU A 430 4.34 11.40 27.88
C LEU A 430 4.76 9.92 28.00
N SER A 431 6.04 9.59 27.77
CA SER A 431 6.56 8.22 27.76
C SER A 431 5.73 7.30 26.84
N LEU A 432 5.36 7.80 25.65
CA LEU A 432 4.76 6.99 24.60
C LEU A 432 5.82 6.11 23.95
N ILE A 433 7.06 6.62 23.83
CA ILE A 433 8.23 5.86 23.37
C ILE A 433 9.08 5.49 24.59
N ASP A 434 9.06 4.23 24.95
CA ASP A 434 9.96 3.65 25.96
C ASP A 434 11.11 2.92 25.25
N LEU A 435 12.24 3.64 25.09
CA LEU A 435 13.43 3.10 24.45
C LEU A 435 14.02 1.90 25.21
N GLN A 436 13.84 1.86 26.55
CA GLN A 436 14.32 0.73 27.36
C GLN A 436 13.48 -0.51 27.14
N ALA A 437 12.15 -0.35 27.05
CA ALA A 437 11.23 -1.44 26.70
C ALA A 437 11.51 -1.98 25.30
N ILE A 438 11.71 -1.10 24.31
CA ILE A 438 12.06 -1.49 22.93
C ILE A 438 13.40 -2.23 22.89
N LYS A 439 14.43 -1.71 23.57
CA LYS A 439 15.75 -2.36 23.67
C LYS A 439 15.67 -3.73 24.35
N LYS A 440 14.91 -3.84 25.43
CA LYS A 440 14.67 -5.11 26.15
C LYS A 440 13.98 -6.14 25.28
N LEU A 441 13.00 -5.71 24.46
CA LEU A 441 12.29 -6.56 23.51
C LEU A 441 13.20 -7.06 22.38
N ILE A 442 14.08 -6.21 21.84
CA ILE A 442 15.08 -6.59 20.83
C ILE A 442 16.10 -7.58 21.42
N LEU A 443 16.66 -7.28 22.60
CA LEU A 443 17.66 -8.12 23.26
C LEU A 443 17.09 -9.45 23.76
N SER A 444 15.80 -9.51 24.12
CA SER A 444 15.14 -10.77 24.48
C SER A 444 14.94 -11.67 23.24
N SER A 445 14.94 -11.11 22.04
CA SER A 445 14.91 -11.88 20.78
C SER A 445 16.26 -12.56 20.48
N ASP A 446 17.38 -11.99 20.93
CA ASP A 446 18.74 -12.51 20.67
C ASP A 446 19.19 -13.57 21.70
N LYS A 447 18.62 -13.58 22.91
CA LYS A 447 18.96 -14.57 23.95
C LYS A 447 18.36 -15.97 23.75
N ILE A 448 17.66 -16.19 22.64
CA ILE A 448 16.99 -17.46 22.33
C ILE A 448 17.46 -17.94 20.94
N LYS A 449 18.73 -17.70 20.60
CA LYS A 449 19.46 -18.42 19.53
C LYS A 449 20.10 -19.66 20.10
#